data_3f1153f0487d3d9713e8ad1d008ca94d
#
_entry.id   3f1153f0487d3d9713e8ad1d008ca94d
#
_cell.length_a   1.000
_cell.length_b   1.000
_cell.length_c   1.000
_cell.angle_alpha   90.00
_cell.angle_beta   90.00
_cell.angle_gamma   90.00
#
_symmetry.space_group_name_H-M   'P 1'
#
loop_
_entity.id
_entity.type
_entity.pdbx_description
1 polymer ?
#
loop_
_entity_poly.entity_id
_entity_poly.type
_entity_poly.pdbx_seq_one_letter_code
_entity_poly.pdbx_strand_id
1 'polypeptide(L)'
;VEIEENSELDLLVAYKEHENDPRIDEVCADMAKEMGEGCYYPDLSRRMAQFELTLLDWAEAHKGSRQYVAFADKCWPAFPSQFGFEPCYVNSRLVSRGIPVACEVDIYGALSEYIGMCASDDTVTLLDINNSVPQYIYDEDIKGKYDYKLTDTFMGFHCGNTPQCKMCSSRKIKYQLIQNRLLENGGKPDFTRGTLEGDIAASDITFYRLQCDSEGNLRSYIAEGEVLDVPTRSFGGIGIFAINEMGRFYRHVLIQKGYPHHGAVAFSHVGKTLFEVFKYLGIKDIAYNQPASLPYPTENPWK
;
A
#
# COMPACT_ATOMS: atom_id res chain seq x y z
N VAL A 1 2.32 -3.58 21.08
CA VAL A 1 1.23 -3.40 20.14
C VAL A 1 -0.02 -3.99 20.74
N GLU A 2 -1.12 -3.27 20.69
CA GLU A 2 -2.44 -3.77 21.05
C GLU A 2 -3.28 -3.79 19.78
N ILE A 3 -4.07 -4.83 19.60
CA ILE A 3 -4.95 -5.01 18.46
C ILE A 3 -6.38 -4.92 18.98
N GLU A 4 -7.18 -4.07 18.37
CA GLU A 4 -8.59 -3.94 18.63
C GLU A 4 -9.36 -4.37 17.37
N GLU A 5 -10.25 -5.35 17.53
CA GLU A 5 -11.10 -5.83 16.45
C GLU A 5 -12.45 -5.11 16.51
N ASN A 6 -12.84 -4.53 15.40
CA ASN A 6 -14.12 -3.84 15.23
C ASN A 6 -14.85 -4.39 14.00
N SER A 7 -16.17 -4.30 14.01
CA SER A 7 -16.96 -4.71 12.86
C SER A 7 -17.21 -3.56 11.89
N GLU A 8 -17.45 -3.88 10.60
CA GLU A 8 -17.90 -2.89 9.63
C GLU A 8 -19.24 -2.23 10.05
N LEU A 9 -20.06 -2.91 10.86
CA LEU A 9 -21.31 -2.34 11.36
C LEU A 9 -21.07 -1.23 12.39
N ASP A 10 -20.09 -1.42 13.30
CA ASP A 10 -19.73 -0.39 14.28
C ASP A 10 -19.19 0.85 13.55
N LEU A 11 -18.36 0.62 12.53
CA LEU A 11 -17.84 1.68 11.67
C LEU A 11 -18.96 2.41 10.90
N LEU A 12 -19.97 1.67 10.40
CA LEU A 12 -21.11 2.25 9.71
C LEU A 12 -22.00 3.10 10.66
N VAL A 13 -22.14 2.69 11.91
CA VAL A 13 -22.84 3.49 12.92
C VAL A 13 -22.11 4.80 13.17
N ALA A 14 -20.81 4.74 13.43
CA ALA A 14 -19.98 5.93 13.61
C ALA A 14 -20.00 6.83 12.35
N TYR A 15 -19.95 6.26 11.15
CA TYR A 15 -20.06 7.01 9.91
C TYR A 15 -21.38 7.80 9.80
N LYS A 16 -22.50 7.20 10.17
CA LYS A 16 -23.81 7.87 10.17
C LYS A 16 -23.89 9.02 11.19
N GLU A 17 -23.21 8.90 12.30
CA GLU A 17 -23.13 9.97 13.30
C GLU A 17 -22.45 11.23 12.76
N HIS A 18 -21.57 11.08 11.77
CA HIS A 18 -20.86 12.17 11.10
C HIS A 18 -21.61 12.75 9.88
N GLU A 19 -22.86 12.36 9.58
CA GLU A 19 -23.60 12.77 8.38
C GLU A 19 -23.69 14.30 8.20
N ASN A 20 -23.80 15.05 9.30
CA ASN A 20 -23.89 16.50 9.31
C ASN A 20 -22.71 17.18 10.03
N ASP A 21 -21.55 16.54 10.05
CA ASP A 21 -20.36 17.10 10.68
C ASP A 21 -19.95 18.42 9.98
N PRO A 22 -19.83 19.53 10.73
CA PRO A 22 -19.50 20.84 10.14
C PRO A 22 -18.12 20.90 9.49
N ARG A 23 -17.22 19.96 9.77
CA ARG A 23 -15.88 19.86 9.17
C ARG A 23 -15.89 19.29 7.74
N ILE A 24 -16.98 18.66 7.30
CA ILE A 24 -17.07 18.00 5.98
C ILE A 24 -16.73 18.97 4.83
N ASP A 25 -17.23 20.19 4.87
CA ASP A 25 -17.01 21.17 3.80
C ASP A 25 -15.53 21.57 3.68
N GLU A 26 -14.82 21.67 4.80
CA GLU A 26 -13.37 21.92 4.81
C GLU A 26 -12.58 20.76 4.20
N VAL A 27 -12.91 19.51 4.58
CA VAL A 27 -12.27 18.32 4.03
C VAL A 27 -12.56 18.18 2.53
N CYS A 28 -13.79 18.49 2.09
CA CYS A 28 -14.14 18.52 0.68
C CYS A 28 -13.30 19.54 -0.12
N ALA A 29 -13.11 20.74 0.43
CA ALA A 29 -12.29 21.77 -0.20
C ALA A 29 -10.81 21.34 -0.31
N ASP A 30 -10.30 20.66 0.71
CA ASP A 30 -8.96 20.09 0.70
C ASP A 30 -8.82 18.97 -0.35
N MET A 31 -9.78 18.05 -0.44
CA MET A 31 -9.84 17.02 -1.47
C MET A 31 -9.88 17.62 -2.88
N ALA A 32 -10.67 18.66 -3.11
CA ALA A 32 -10.76 19.34 -4.40
C ALA A 32 -9.42 19.94 -4.82
N LYS A 33 -8.71 20.58 -3.87
CA LYS A 33 -7.37 21.14 -4.09
C LYS A 33 -6.33 20.06 -4.39
N GLU A 34 -6.40 18.96 -3.66
CA GLU A 34 -5.47 17.83 -3.79
C GLU A 34 -5.60 17.10 -5.13
N MET A 35 -6.83 16.88 -5.57
CA MET A 35 -7.09 16.13 -6.81
C MET A 35 -7.08 17.00 -8.07
N GLY A 36 -7.33 18.31 -7.95
CA GLY A 36 -7.40 19.25 -9.07
C GLY A 36 -8.67 19.10 -9.92
N GLU A 37 -8.70 19.86 -11.01
CA GLU A 37 -9.86 19.87 -11.93
C GLU A 37 -10.07 18.53 -12.64
N GLY A 38 -11.33 18.14 -12.81
CA GLY A 38 -11.74 16.93 -13.54
C GLY A 38 -11.69 15.64 -12.72
N CYS A 39 -11.27 15.71 -11.45
CA CYS A 39 -11.22 14.54 -10.56
C CYS A 39 -12.06 14.72 -9.28
N TYR A 40 -12.78 15.81 -9.18
CA TYR A 40 -13.64 16.09 -8.05
C TYR A 40 -15.10 15.71 -8.37
N TYR A 41 -15.69 14.92 -7.50
CA TYR A 41 -17.07 14.45 -7.58
C TYR A 41 -17.80 14.89 -6.31
N PRO A 42 -18.61 15.96 -6.32
CA PRO A 42 -19.14 16.59 -5.10
C PRO A 42 -19.82 15.62 -4.13
N ASP A 43 -20.78 14.82 -4.60
CA ASP A 43 -21.52 13.88 -3.76
C ASP A 43 -20.62 12.76 -3.21
N LEU A 44 -19.68 12.28 -4.00
CA LEU A 44 -18.70 11.27 -3.59
C LEU A 44 -17.71 11.88 -2.58
N SER A 45 -17.18 13.07 -2.88
CA SER A 45 -16.22 13.75 -1.99
C SER A 45 -16.83 14.04 -0.62
N ARG A 46 -18.12 14.40 -0.57
CA ARG A 46 -18.81 14.60 0.69
C ARG A 46 -18.89 13.32 1.53
N ARG A 47 -19.22 12.20 0.91
CA ARG A 47 -19.24 10.88 1.58
C ARG A 47 -17.85 10.44 2.03
N MET A 48 -16.84 10.65 1.19
CA MET A 48 -15.44 10.32 1.54
C MET A 48 -14.91 11.22 2.66
N ALA A 49 -15.25 12.52 2.65
CA ALA A 49 -14.90 13.46 3.72
C ALA A 49 -15.54 13.07 5.06
N GLN A 50 -16.82 12.69 5.04
CA GLN A 50 -17.50 12.14 6.21
C GLN A 50 -16.79 10.90 6.74
N PHE A 51 -16.36 9.99 5.86
CA PHE A 51 -15.64 8.77 6.25
C PHE A 51 -14.24 9.07 6.80
N GLU A 52 -13.51 10.00 6.20
CA GLU A 52 -12.22 10.45 6.71
C GLU A 52 -12.34 10.99 8.14
N LEU A 53 -13.31 11.85 8.39
CA LEU A 53 -13.59 12.37 9.74
C LEU A 53 -13.98 11.27 10.72
N THR A 54 -14.77 10.31 10.26
CA THR A 54 -15.12 9.14 11.06
C THR A 54 -13.88 8.37 11.51
N LEU A 55 -12.95 8.09 10.59
CA LEU A 55 -11.73 7.35 10.93
C LEU A 55 -10.79 8.15 11.83
N LEU A 56 -10.69 9.46 11.63
CA LEU A 56 -9.88 10.33 12.49
C LEU A 56 -10.43 10.37 13.93
N ASP A 57 -11.73 10.57 14.08
CA ASP A 57 -12.36 10.59 15.39
C ASP A 57 -12.38 9.21 16.05
N TRP A 58 -12.53 8.14 15.25
CA TRP A 58 -12.37 6.76 15.71
C TRP A 58 -10.97 6.52 16.28
N ALA A 59 -9.93 6.93 15.55
CA ALA A 59 -8.56 6.82 16.02
C ALA A 59 -8.35 7.54 17.34
N GLU A 60 -8.86 8.77 17.49
CA GLU A 60 -8.78 9.53 18.74
C GLU A 60 -9.54 8.88 19.90
N ALA A 61 -10.73 8.35 19.65
CA ALA A 61 -11.56 7.71 20.67
C ALA A 61 -10.95 6.38 21.18
N HIS A 62 -10.28 5.63 20.29
CA HIS A 62 -9.79 4.28 20.60
C HIS A 62 -8.31 4.22 20.98
N LYS A 63 -7.51 5.22 20.68
CA LYS A 63 -6.07 5.20 21.00
C LYS A 63 -5.77 5.19 22.50
N GLY A 64 -6.68 5.67 23.34
CA GLY A 64 -6.49 5.75 24.79
C GLY A 64 -5.25 6.57 25.17
N SER A 65 -4.32 5.99 25.93
CA SER A 65 -3.05 6.63 26.30
C SER A 65 -1.93 6.45 25.26
N ARG A 66 -2.18 5.79 24.16
CA ARG A 66 -1.22 5.53 23.08
C ARG A 66 -1.06 6.76 22.21
N GLN A 67 0.11 6.89 21.61
CA GLN A 67 0.41 8.04 20.75
C GLN A 67 0.07 7.79 19.27
N TYR A 68 0.08 6.52 18.84
CA TYR A 68 0.00 6.14 17.45
C TYR A 68 -1.10 5.13 17.20
N VAL A 69 -1.71 5.25 16.03
CA VAL A 69 -2.74 4.34 15.53
C VAL A 69 -2.38 3.94 14.11
N ALA A 70 -2.68 2.71 13.74
CA ALA A 70 -2.68 2.23 12.38
C ALA A 70 -3.95 1.39 12.17
N PHE A 71 -4.48 1.39 10.96
CA PHE A 71 -5.63 0.57 10.60
C PHE A 71 -5.20 -0.63 9.76
N ALA A 72 -5.94 -1.72 9.89
CA ALA A 72 -5.93 -2.83 8.96
C ALA A 72 -7.38 -3.05 8.53
N ASP A 73 -7.75 -2.48 7.39
CA ASP A 73 -9.13 -2.41 6.96
C ASP A 73 -9.55 -3.57 6.04
N LYS A 74 -10.86 -3.74 5.88
CA LYS A 74 -11.46 -4.71 4.97
C LYS A 74 -12.48 -4.01 4.08
N CYS A 75 -12.12 -3.77 2.82
CA CYS A 75 -13.03 -3.14 1.87
C CYS A 75 -13.96 -4.15 1.16
N TRP A 76 -13.56 -5.40 1.00
CA TRP A 76 -14.34 -6.41 0.26
C TRP A 76 -15.03 -7.43 1.18
N PRO A 77 -16.22 -7.89 0.80
CA PRO A 77 -17.11 -7.39 -0.27
C PRO A 77 -18.15 -6.38 0.23
N ALA A 78 -18.23 -6.15 1.56
CA ALA A 78 -19.37 -5.48 2.18
C ALA A 78 -19.27 -3.94 2.14
N PHE A 79 -18.09 -3.38 2.24
CA PHE A 79 -17.88 -1.93 2.37
C PHE A 79 -18.59 -1.11 1.27
N PRO A 80 -18.37 -1.36 -0.05
CA PRO A 80 -19.01 -0.54 -1.07
C PRO A 80 -20.53 -0.61 -1.08
N SER A 81 -21.10 -1.77 -0.72
CA SER A 81 -22.54 -1.94 -0.65
C SER A 81 -23.18 -1.18 0.52
N GLN A 82 -22.43 -0.94 1.59
CA GLN A 82 -22.91 -0.26 2.79
C GLN A 82 -22.62 1.24 2.77
N PHE A 83 -21.42 1.62 2.32
CA PHE A 83 -20.97 3.02 2.31
C PHE A 83 -21.22 3.71 0.96
N GLY A 84 -21.37 2.94 -0.12
CA GLY A 84 -21.65 3.42 -1.47
C GLY A 84 -20.43 3.99 -2.20
N PHE A 85 -19.21 3.63 -1.78
CA PHE A 85 -17.94 3.99 -2.42
C PHE A 85 -16.82 3.05 -1.94
N GLU A 86 -15.63 3.12 -2.57
CA GLU A 86 -14.42 2.43 -2.11
C GLU A 86 -13.56 3.32 -1.21
N PRO A 87 -12.95 2.79 -0.13
CA PRO A 87 -12.23 3.59 0.86
C PRO A 87 -10.83 4.02 0.41
N CYS A 88 -10.30 3.48 -0.69
CA CYS A 88 -8.88 3.55 -1.04
C CYS A 88 -8.31 4.98 -1.04
N TYR A 89 -9.01 5.96 -1.62
CA TYR A 89 -8.54 7.34 -1.61
C TYR A 89 -8.52 7.95 -0.21
N VAL A 90 -9.50 7.62 0.63
CA VAL A 90 -9.49 8.06 2.04
C VAL A 90 -8.30 7.43 2.77
N ASN A 91 -8.05 6.15 2.57
CA ASN A 91 -6.88 5.45 3.12
C ASN A 91 -5.57 6.12 2.69
N SER A 92 -5.43 6.46 1.40
CA SER A 92 -4.30 7.23 0.85
C SER A 92 -4.08 8.55 1.61
N ARG A 93 -5.16 9.25 1.95
CA ARG A 93 -5.11 10.53 2.69
C ARG A 93 -4.69 10.33 4.14
N LEU A 94 -5.16 9.27 4.81
CA LEU A 94 -4.75 8.95 6.17
C LEU A 94 -3.25 8.61 6.24
N VAL A 95 -2.77 7.79 5.31
CA VAL A 95 -1.33 7.45 5.23
C VAL A 95 -0.49 8.72 5.02
N SER A 96 -0.94 9.64 4.16
CA SER A 96 -0.27 10.94 3.95
C SER A 96 -0.23 11.81 5.22
N ARG A 97 -1.08 11.53 6.21
CA ARG A 97 -1.13 12.21 7.52
C ARG A 97 -0.47 11.44 8.65
N GLY A 98 0.27 10.38 8.33
CA GLY A 98 0.99 9.60 9.32
C GLY A 98 0.14 8.56 10.05
N ILE A 99 -1.00 8.16 9.48
CA ILE A 99 -1.85 7.07 9.97
C ILE A 99 -1.82 5.95 8.93
N PRO A 100 -0.98 4.92 9.08
CA PRO A 100 -0.93 3.80 8.16
C PRO A 100 -2.28 3.08 8.06
N VAL A 101 -2.63 2.67 6.85
CA VAL A 101 -3.84 1.90 6.58
C VAL A 101 -3.51 0.75 5.63
N ALA A 102 -3.35 -0.43 6.19
CA ALA A 102 -3.12 -1.64 5.41
C ALA A 102 -4.46 -2.26 4.98
N CYS A 103 -4.58 -2.57 3.70
CA CYS A 103 -5.75 -3.28 3.18
C CYS A 103 -5.77 -4.76 3.60
N GLU A 104 -6.95 -5.39 3.45
CA GLU A 104 -7.16 -6.84 3.57
C GLU A 104 -6.90 -7.39 4.97
N VAL A 105 -7.11 -6.54 6.00
CA VAL A 105 -6.89 -6.89 7.41
C VAL A 105 -5.44 -7.32 7.67
N ASP A 106 -4.50 -6.76 6.92
CA ASP A 106 -3.09 -7.10 7.04
C ASP A 106 -2.42 -6.38 8.22
N ILE A 107 -2.59 -6.94 9.41
CA ILE A 107 -2.04 -6.37 10.66
C ILE A 107 -0.52 -6.23 10.60
N TYR A 108 0.19 -7.22 10.04
CA TYR A 108 1.64 -7.13 9.87
C TYR A 108 2.04 -6.14 8.78
N GLY A 109 1.19 -5.94 7.78
CA GLY A 109 1.30 -4.86 6.80
C GLY A 109 1.24 -3.50 7.48
N ALA A 110 0.19 -3.24 8.27
CA ALA A 110 0.02 -2.00 9.02
C ALA A 110 1.20 -1.72 9.97
N LEU A 111 1.70 -2.75 10.66
CA LEU A 111 2.88 -2.63 11.52
C LEU A 111 4.15 -2.36 10.70
N SER A 112 4.29 -2.99 9.53
CA SER A 112 5.42 -2.73 8.63
C SER A 112 5.38 -1.28 8.12
N GLU A 113 4.22 -0.79 7.66
CA GLU A 113 4.06 0.60 7.24
C GLU A 113 4.43 1.58 8.37
N TYR A 114 3.93 1.33 9.59
CA TYR A 114 4.25 2.18 10.73
C TYR A 114 5.77 2.25 11.01
N ILE A 115 6.43 1.09 11.03
CA ILE A 115 7.89 1.02 11.27
C ILE A 115 8.66 1.76 10.16
N GLY A 116 8.27 1.57 8.92
CA GLY A 116 8.92 2.24 7.79
C GLY A 116 8.70 3.73 7.75
N MET A 117 7.49 4.18 8.11
CA MET A 117 7.18 5.60 8.24
C MET A 117 8.08 6.26 9.30
N CYS A 118 8.25 5.61 10.45
CA CYS A 118 9.19 6.08 11.47
C CYS A 118 10.66 6.04 11.00
N ALA A 119 11.04 5.05 10.19
CA ALA A 119 12.41 4.91 9.70
C ALA A 119 12.76 5.91 8.60
N SER A 120 11.79 6.30 7.78
CA SER A 120 11.99 7.23 6.66
C SER A 120 11.65 8.69 7.00
N ASP A 121 10.93 8.93 8.09
CA ASP A 121 10.29 10.23 8.41
C ASP A 121 9.43 10.74 7.25
N ASP A 122 8.79 9.82 6.53
CA ASP A 122 7.99 10.08 5.34
C ASP A 122 6.85 9.07 5.22
N THR A 123 5.94 9.29 4.28
CA THR A 123 4.84 8.37 4.01
C THR A 123 5.35 7.06 3.39
N VAL A 124 4.59 6.01 3.59
CA VAL A 124 4.85 4.65 3.08
C VAL A 124 3.62 4.14 2.33
N THR A 125 3.73 2.97 1.73
CA THR A 125 2.57 2.26 1.17
C THR A 125 2.72 0.76 1.34
N LEU A 126 1.59 0.05 1.32
CA LEU A 126 1.55 -1.41 1.22
C LEU A 126 1.17 -1.79 -0.20
N LEU A 127 1.95 -2.66 -0.84
CA LEU A 127 1.74 -3.07 -2.23
C LEU A 127 1.86 -4.58 -2.38
N ASP A 128 1.11 -5.12 -3.34
CA ASP A 128 1.29 -6.47 -3.85
C ASP A 128 2.52 -6.54 -4.76
N ILE A 129 3.27 -7.62 -4.67
CA ILE A 129 4.05 -8.08 -5.82
C ILE A 129 3.05 -8.73 -6.77
N ASN A 130 2.45 -7.92 -7.63
CA ASN A 130 1.32 -8.39 -8.43
C ASN A 130 1.77 -9.29 -9.58
N ASN A 131 2.74 -8.84 -10.37
CA ASN A 131 3.12 -9.54 -11.59
C ASN A 131 4.51 -9.16 -12.07
N SER A 132 5.08 -9.97 -12.97
CA SER A 132 6.24 -9.58 -13.74
C SER A 132 5.89 -8.45 -14.70
N VAL A 133 6.85 -7.59 -14.99
CA VAL A 133 6.67 -6.56 -16.03
C VAL A 133 6.44 -7.25 -17.38
N PRO A 134 5.41 -6.88 -18.17
CA PRO A 134 5.20 -7.41 -19.49
C PRO A 134 6.42 -7.22 -20.39
N GLN A 135 6.77 -8.24 -21.18
CA GLN A 135 7.96 -8.24 -22.02
C GLN A 135 8.03 -7.01 -22.95
N TYR A 136 6.89 -6.59 -23.52
CA TYR A 136 6.86 -5.44 -24.42
C TYR A 136 7.19 -4.12 -23.70
N ILE A 137 6.74 -3.93 -22.46
CA ILE A 137 7.10 -2.74 -21.66
C ILE A 137 8.60 -2.78 -21.34
N TYR A 138 9.13 -3.95 -20.97
CA TYR A 138 10.55 -4.09 -20.71
C TYR A 138 11.39 -3.76 -21.96
N ASP A 139 11.04 -4.31 -23.12
CA ASP A 139 11.81 -4.11 -24.37
C ASP A 139 11.72 -2.66 -24.88
N GLU A 140 10.57 -1.98 -24.71
CA GLU A 140 10.36 -0.60 -25.20
C GLU A 140 10.88 0.46 -24.22
N ASP A 141 10.70 0.27 -22.93
CA ASP A 141 10.83 1.35 -21.95
C ASP A 141 11.93 1.14 -20.91
N ILE A 142 12.42 -0.08 -20.71
CA ILE A 142 13.41 -0.38 -19.67
C ILE A 142 14.76 -0.78 -20.27
N LYS A 143 14.76 -1.74 -21.17
CA LYS A 143 15.97 -2.31 -21.77
C LYS A 143 16.83 -1.24 -22.47
N GLY A 144 18.07 -1.12 -22.03
CA GLY A 144 19.02 -0.13 -22.57
C GLY A 144 18.81 1.30 -22.09
N LYS A 145 17.77 1.56 -21.28
CA LYS A 145 17.57 2.83 -20.58
C LYS A 145 17.91 2.74 -19.10
N TYR A 146 17.71 1.56 -18.51
CA TYR A 146 18.04 1.23 -17.13
C TYR A 146 18.93 -0.02 -17.09
N ASP A 147 19.76 -0.13 -16.06
CA ASP A 147 20.67 -1.28 -15.88
C ASP A 147 19.99 -2.38 -15.04
N TYR A 148 18.82 -2.84 -15.52
CA TYR A 148 18.06 -3.93 -14.90
C TYR A 148 17.69 -5.00 -15.93
N LYS A 149 17.73 -6.25 -15.52
CA LYS A 149 17.17 -7.38 -16.27
C LYS A 149 15.64 -7.42 -16.05
N LEU A 150 14.92 -8.07 -16.93
CA LEU A 150 13.48 -8.30 -16.73
C LEU A 150 13.18 -8.97 -15.38
N THR A 151 14.03 -9.91 -14.95
CA THR A 151 13.90 -10.61 -13.67
C THR A 151 14.17 -9.74 -12.44
N ASP A 152 14.70 -8.55 -12.63
CA ASP A 152 14.94 -7.59 -11.55
C ASP A 152 13.73 -6.68 -11.33
N THR A 153 12.73 -6.74 -12.24
CA THR A 153 11.58 -5.86 -12.25
C THR A 153 10.28 -6.58 -11.89
N PHE A 154 9.36 -5.86 -11.28
CA PHE A 154 8.01 -6.33 -11.00
C PHE A 154 7.01 -5.16 -10.99
N MET A 155 5.73 -5.47 -11.11
CA MET A 155 4.68 -4.48 -10.94
C MET A 155 4.20 -4.51 -9.48
N GLY A 156 4.49 -3.44 -8.74
CA GLY A 156 3.93 -3.22 -7.41
C GLY A 156 2.56 -2.56 -7.55
N PHE A 157 1.54 -3.18 -7.01
CA PHE A 157 0.15 -2.79 -7.24
C PHE A 157 -0.66 -2.78 -5.95
N HIS A 158 -1.56 -1.81 -5.82
CA HIS A 158 -2.75 -1.93 -4.97
C HIS A 158 -3.92 -1.18 -5.60
N CYS A 159 -5.14 -1.39 -5.07
CA CYS A 159 -6.34 -0.77 -5.65
C CYS A 159 -6.34 0.76 -5.63
N GLY A 160 -5.51 1.41 -4.82
CA GLY A 160 -5.39 2.87 -4.81
C GLY A 160 -5.33 3.51 -3.43
N ASN A 161 -4.69 2.83 -2.45
CA ASN A 161 -4.39 3.37 -1.13
C ASN A 161 -2.99 4.00 -1.03
N THR A 162 -2.18 3.93 -2.10
CA THR A 162 -0.88 4.62 -2.13
C THR A 162 -1.06 6.12 -1.89
N PRO A 163 -0.25 6.76 -1.02
CA PRO A 163 -0.34 8.19 -0.77
C PRO A 163 -0.30 9.00 -2.04
N GLN A 164 -1.27 9.90 -2.22
CA GLN A 164 -1.38 10.69 -3.45
C GLN A 164 -0.12 11.51 -3.77
N CYS A 165 0.62 11.94 -2.74
CA CYS A 165 1.87 12.69 -2.89
C CYS A 165 3.02 11.84 -3.48
N LYS A 166 2.88 10.51 -3.51
CA LYS A 166 3.83 9.57 -4.12
C LYS A 166 3.38 9.10 -5.51
N MET A 167 2.31 9.66 -6.04
CA MET A 167 1.78 9.33 -7.36
C MET A 167 2.03 10.45 -8.37
N CYS A 168 2.08 10.08 -9.65
CA CYS A 168 2.18 11.02 -10.75
C CYS A 168 0.95 11.96 -10.79
N SER A 169 1.12 13.14 -11.38
CA SER A 169 0.05 14.16 -11.48
C SER A 169 -1.16 13.71 -12.31
N SER A 170 -1.02 12.66 -13.10
CA SER A 170 -2.10 12.07 -13.90
C SER A 170 -3.11 11.23 -13.12
N ARG A 171 -2.88 11.05 -11.80
CA ARG A 171 -3.76 10.27 -10.92
C ARG A 171 -5.22 10.75 -10.94
N LYS A 172 -6.13 9.80 -10.80
CA LYS A 172 -7.59 10.09 -10.85
C LYS A 172 -8.36 9.19 -9.90
N ILE A 173 -9.49 9.70 -9.38
CA ILE A 173 -10.44 8.86 -8.65
C ILE A 173 -11.23 8.03 -9.67
N LYS A 174 -11.13 6.73 -9.58
CA LYS A 174 -11.72 5.75 -10.50
C LYS A 174 -12.57 4.71 -9.77
N TYR A 175 -13.08 3.77 -10.55
CA TYR A 175 -13.79 2.60 -10.07
C TYR A 175 -12.82 1.48 -9.74
N GLN A 176 -13.17 0.67 -8.76
CA GLN A 176 -12.51 -0.59 -8.49
C GLN A 176 -12.85 -1.62 -9.59
N LEU A 177 -11.93 -1.78 -10.55
CA LEU A 177 -12.19 -2.58 -11.75
C LEU A 177 -12.32 -4.08 -11.47
N ILE A 178 -11.58 -4.61 -10.49
CA ILE A 178 -11.63 -6.04 -10.15
C ILE A 178 -13.00 -6.38 -9.56
N GLN A 179 -13.50 -5.54 -8.66
CA GLN A 179 -14.81 -5.74 -8.05
C GLN A 179 -15.94 -5.56 -9.05
N ASN A 180 -15.83 -4.63 -10.00
CA ASN A 180 -16.80 -4.49 -11.09
C ASN A 180 -16.95 -5.77 -11.92
N ARG A 181 -15.88 -6.51 -12.13
CA ARG A 181 -15.95 -7.81 -12.83
C ARG A 181 -16.75 -8.86 -12.03
N LEU A 182 -16.71 -8.80 -10.70
CA LEU A 182 -17.52 -9.67 -9.84
C LEU A 182 -18.99 -9.27 -9.84
N LEU A 183 -19.31 -8.03 -10.23
CA LEU A 183 -20.65 -7.46 -10.26
C LEU A 183 -21.29 -7.51 -11.66
N GLU A 184 -20.73 -8.26 -12.62
CA GLU A 184 -21.16 -8.35 -14.03
C GLU A 184 -22.64 -8.70 -14.25
N ASN A 185 -23.38 -9.10 -13.21
CA ASN A 185 -24.80 -9.41 -13.27
C ASN A 185 -25.72 -8.22 -12.93
N GLY A 186 -25.34 -6.99 -13.25
CA GLY A 186 -26.23 -5.83 -13.18
C GLY A 186 -26.02 -4.90 -11.97
N GLY A 187 -24.90 -5.00 -11.28
CA GLY A 187 -24.49 -4.02 -10.27
C GLY A 187 -24.24 -2.64 -10.88
N LYS A 188 -24.61 -1.60 -10.15
CA LYS A 188 -24.31 -0.21 -10.57
C LYS A 188 -22.84 0.07 -10.33
N PRO A 189 -22.02 0.41 -11.36
CA PRO A 189 -20.60 0.66 -11.20
C PRO A 189 -20.27 1.85 -10.28
N ASP A 190 -21.23 2.76 -10.05
CA ASP A 190 -21.00 3.99 -9.30
C ASP A 190 -20.63 3.76 -7.81
N PHE A 191 -21.10 2.69 -7.19
CA PHE A 191 -20.76 2.45 -5.78
C PHE A 191 -19.37 1.85 -5.54
N THR A 192 -18.64 1.47 -6.61
CA THR A 192 -17.23 1.05 -6.51
C THR A 192 -16.25 2.17 -6.84
N ARG A 193 -16.69 3.41 -6.96
CA ARG A 193 -15.81 4.57 -7.15
C ARG A 193 -15.15 4.95 -5.82
N GLY A 194 -13.87 5.31 -5.85
CA GLY A 194 -13.12 5.73 -4.66
C GLY A 194 -11.68 5.25 -4.65
N THR A 195 -11.25 4.50 -5.66
CA THR A 195 -9.83 4.14 -5.85
C THR A 195 -9.05 5.32 -6.39
N LEU A 196 -7.80 5.47 -5.98
CA LEU A 196 -6.85 6.42 -6.55
C LEU A 196 -6.00 5.71 -7.59
N GLU A 197 -6.39 5.84 -8.86
CA GLU A 197 -5.71 5.21 -10.01
C GLU A 197 -4.65 6.13 -10.61
N GLY A 198 -3.48 5.58 -10.87
CA GLY A 198 -2.36 6.25 -11.53
C GLY A 198 -1.03 5.57 -11.27
N ASP A 199 -0.01 6.02 -12.01
CA ASP A 199 1.35 5.53 -11.83
C ASP A 199 1.97 6.11 -10.54
N ILE A 200 2.71 5.28 -9.82
CA ILE A 200 3.54 5.71 -8.68
C ILE A 200 4.74 6.45 -9.26
N ALA A 201 5.07 7.60 -8.68
CA ALA A 201 6.15 8.43 -9.14
C ALA A 201 7.53 7.77 -8.92
N ALA A 202 8.43 7.98 -9.86
CA ALA A 202 9.80 7.49 -9.76
C ALA A 202 10.49 7.98 -8.48
N SER A 203 11.13 7.07 -7.77
CA SER A 203 11.84 7.34 -6.51
C SER A 203 12.71 6.17 -6.11
N ASP A 204 13.72 6.42 -5.28
CA ASP A 204 14.37 5.36 -4.51
C ASP A 204 13.35 4.71 -3.57
N ILE A 205 13.49 3.39 -3.34
CA ILE A 205 12.63 2.67 -2.41
C ILE A 205 13.38 1.68 -1.53
N THR A 206 12.83 1.44 -0.37
CA THR A 206 13.10 0.21 0.40
C THR A 206 11.81 -0.62 0.45
N PHE A 207 11.89 -1.83 -0.07
CA PHE A 207 10.83 -2.85 -0.04
C PHE A 207 11.10 -3.80 1.11
N TYR A 208 10.16 -3.95 2.02
CA TYR A 208 10.38 -4.69 3.26
C TYR A 208 9.08 -5.24 3.83
N ARG A 209 9.21 -6.19 4.77
CA ARG A 209 8.07 -6.72 5.51
C ARG A 209 8.50 -7.27 6.85
N LEU A 210 7.66 -7.05 7.87
CA LEU A 210 7.63 -7.79 9.11
C LEU A 210 6.50 -8.82 9.05
N GLN A 211 6.76 -10.04 9.51
CA GLN A 211 5.80 -11.15 9.52
C GLN A 211 6.15 -12.11 10.65
N CYS A 212 5.21 -12.91 11.12
CA CYS A 212 5.52 -14.08 11.94
C CYS A 212 5.55 -15.37 11.09
N ASP A 213 6.29 -16.37 11.58
CA ASP A 213 6.18 -17.74 11.09
C ASP A 213 5.03 -18.50 11.77
N SER A 214 4.87 -19.79 11.45
CA SER A 214 3.82 -20.63 12.03
C SER A 214 4.00 -20.89 13.52
N GLU A 215 5.18 -20.63 14.07
CA GLU A 215 5.51 -20.79 15.49
C GLU A 215 5.38 -19.47 16.28
N GLY A 216 5.02 -18.37 15.59
CA GLY A 216 4.88 -17.05 16.17
C GLY A 216 6.19 -16.27 16.29
N ASN A 217 7.30 -16.75 15.72
CA ASN A 217 8.54 -16.00 15.72
C ASN A 217 8.50 -14.90 14.67
N LEU A 218 8.88 -13.69 15.06
CA LEU A 218 9.00 -12.57 14.13
C LEU A 218 10.20 -12.76 13.20
N ARG A 219 9.98 -12.47 11.93
CA ARG A 219 10.97 -12.46 10.86
C ARG A 219 10.70 -11.30 9.90
N SER A 220 11.71 -10.91 9.17
CA SER A 220 11.59 -9.79 8.23
C SER A 220 12.42 -10.02 6.97
N TYR A 221 12.08 -9.26 5.92
CA TYR A 221 12.96 -9.07 4.78
C TYR A 221 13.12 -7.59 4.44
N ILE A 222 14.23 -7.24 3.80
CA ILE A 222 14.58 -5.88 3.36
C ILE A 222 15.26 -5.99 2.00
N ALA A 223 14.83 -5.14 1.05
CA ALA A 223 15.52 -4.96 -0.23
C ALA A 223 15.44 -3.50 -0.67
N GLU A 224 16.49 -2.96 -1.24
CA GLU A 224 16.52 -1.60 -1.77
C GLU A 224 16.50 -1.62 -3.31
N GLY A 225 15.85 -0.63 -3.89
CA GLY A 225 15.70 -0.46 -5.32
C GLY A 225 15.06 0.87 -5.67
N GLU A 226 14.34 0.91 -6.75
CA GLU A 226 13.67 2.13 -7.21
C GLU A 226 12.32 1.85 -7.89
N VAL A 227 11.46 2.85 -7.96
CA VAL A 227 10.34 2.94 -8.90
C VAL A 227 10.87 3.60 -10.16
N LEU A 228 10.70 2.93 -11.32
CA LEU A 228 11.16 3.44 -12.60
C LEU A 228 10.18 4.48 -13.16
N ASP A 229 10.71 5.50 -13.84
CA ASP A 229 9.88 6.47 -14.59
C ASP A 229 9.41 5.84 -15.92
N VAL A 230 8.53 4.86 -15.79
CA VAL A 230 7.99 4.08 -16.92
C VAL A 230 6.48 3.94 -16.77
N PRO A 231 5.69 4.31 -17.79
CA PRO A 231 4.24 4.17 -17.76
C PRO A 231 3.81 2.71 -17.61
N THR A 232 2.98 2.43 -16.62
CA THR A 232 2.52 1.05 -16.37
C THR A 232 1.47 0.56 -17.37
N ARG A 233 0.76 1.48 -18.01
CA ARG A 233 -0.34 1.20 -18.95
C ARG A 233 -1.41 0.28 -18.36
N SER A 234 -1.66 0.43 -17.06
CA SER A 234 -2.54 -0.43 -16.29
C SER A 234 -3.50 0.40 -15.41
N PHE A 235 -4.11 -0.20 -14.41
CA PHE A 235 -5.10 0.40 -13.52
C PHE A 235 -4.68 0.26 -12.06
N GLY A 236 -5.39 0.95 -11.15
CA GLY A 236 -5.07 1.01 -9.72
C GLY A 236 -3.91 1.94 -9.39
N GLY A 237 -3.45 1.94 -8.18
CA GLY A 237 -2.19 2.55 -7.75
C GLY A 237 -1.06 1.59 -8.05
N ILE A 238 -0.27 1.84 -9.09
CA ILE A 238 0.67 0.86 -9.64
C ILE A 238 1.98 1.52 -10.06
N GLY A 239 3.09 0.79 -9.94
CA GLY A 239 4.40 1.23 -10.40
C GLY A 239 5.23 0.08 -10.94
N ILE A 240 6.23 0.41 -11.74
CA ILE A 240 7.26 -0.55 -12.15
C ILE A 240 8.43 -0.40 -11.18
N PHE A 241 8.64 -1.42 -10.40
CA PHE A 241 9.69 -1.52 -9.39
C PHE A 241 10.88 -2.30 -9.93
N ALA A 242 12.07 -1.86 -9.59
CA ALA A 242 13.32 -2.53 -9.95
C ALA A 242 14.19 -2.73 -8.70
N ILE A 243 14.57 -3.96 -8.45
CA ILE A 243 15.47 -4.38 -7.37
C ILE A 243 16.47 -5.35 -7.97
N ASN A 244 17.76 -5.06 -7.87
CA ASN A 244 18.79 -5.96 -8.38
C ASN A 244 18.65 -7.37 -7.81
N GLU A 245 18.74 -8.40 -8.67
CA GLU A 245 18.58 -9.81 -8.30
C GLU A 245 17.19 -10.16 -7.68
N MET A 246 16.13 -9.38 -8.00
CA MET A 246 14.79 -9.56 -7.43
C MET A 246 14.26 -10.99 -7.65
N GLY A 247 14.47 -11.57 -8.80
CA GLY A 247 14.02 -12.94 -9.10
C GLY A 247 14.64 -13.99 -8.18
N ARG A 248 15.91 -13.82 -7.78
CA ARG A 248 16.59 -14.69 -6.79
C ARG A 248 16.05 -14.41 -5.38
N PHE A 249 15.94 -13.13 -5.02
CA PHE A 249 15.39 -12.71 -3.73
C PHE A 249 13.96 -13.21 -3.54
N TYR A 250 13.11 -13.06 -4.55
CA TYR A 250 11.74 -13.55 -4.52
C TYR A 250 11.68 -15.07 -4.29
N ARG A 251 12.47 -15.85 -5.05
CA ARG A 251 12.50 -17.31 -4.94
C ARG A 251 13.04 -17.78 -3.59
N HIS A 252 14.21 -17.29 -3.18
CA HIS A 252 14.97 -17.82 -2.06
C HIS A 252 14.65 -17.19 -0.71
N VAL A 253 13.96 -16.03 -0.71
CA VAL A 253 13.49 -15.38 0.50
C VAL A 253 11.97 -15.41 0.57
N LEU A 254 11.26 -14.75 -0.34
CA LEU A 254 9.82 -14.57 -0.17
C LEU A 254 9.07 -15.91 -0.28
N ILE A 255 9.28 -16.66 -1.37
CA ILE A 255 8.61 -17.96 -1.58
C ILE A 255 9.11 -19.00 -0.58
N GLN A 256 10.43 -19.15 -0.44
CA GLN A 256 11.02 -20.21 0.40
C GLN A 256 10.63 -20.04 1.87
N LYS A 257 10.51 -18.82 2.35
CA LYS A 257 10.09 -18.53 3.74
C LYS A 257 8.58 -18.32 3.89
N GLY A 258 7.79 -18.43 2.81
CA GLY A 258 6.34 -18.28 2.83
C GLY A 258 5.88 -16.89 3.28
N TYR A 259 6.51 -15.84 2.77
CA TYR A 259 5.99 -14.48 2.95
C TYR A 259 4.75 -14.26 2.06
N PRO A 260 3.80 -13.42 2.49
CA PRO A 260 2.67 -13.03 1.65
C PRO A 260 3.15 -12.17 0.46
N HIS A 261 2.25 -11.94 -0.49
CA HIS A 261 2.52 -11.08 -1.63
C HIS A 261 2.55 -9.58 -1.28
N HIS A 262 2.00 -9.19 -0.14
CA HIS A 262 2.10 -7.82 0.39
C HIS A 262 3.52 -7.49 0.88
N GLY A 263 4.03 -6.36 0.48
CA GLY A 263 5.24 -5.74 1.03
C GLY A 263 5.03 -4.26 1.29
N ALA A 264 5.64 -3.74 2.34
CA ALA A 264 5.64 -2.32 2.61
C ALA A 264 6.76 -1.64 1.81
N VAL A 265 6.52 -0.41 1.39
CA VAL A 265 7.45 0.40 0.60
C VAL A 265 7.66 1.74 1.29
N ALA A 266 8.88 2.02 1.70
CA ALA A 266 9.35 3.37 2.03
C ALA A 266 9.94 3.99 0.76
N PHE A 267 9.64 5.26 0.51
CA PHE A 267 10.06 5.99 -0.70
C PHE A 267 11.44 6.64 -0.55
N SER A 268 12.36 5.88 0.02
CA SER A 268 13.78 6.22 0.18
C SER A 268 14.58 4.99 0.60
N HIS A 269 15.91 5.06 0.53
CA HIS A 269 16.78 4.00 1.02
C HIS A 269 16.94 4.09 2.54
N VAL A 270 16.18 3.28 3.26
CA VAL A 270 16.21 3.17 4.74
C VAL A 270 16.53 1.74 5.23
N GLY A 271 17.03 0.88 4.35
CA GLY A 271 17.29 -0.53 4.67
C GLY A 271 18.22 -0.71 5.85
N LYS A 272 19.27 0.13 5.98
CA LYS A 272 20.16 0.11 7.14
C LYS A 272 19.43 0.44 8.45
N THR A 273 18.58 1.45 8.43
CA THR A 273 17.79 1.85 9.60
C THR A 273 16.84 0.73 9.99
N LEU A 274 16.09 0.18 9.03
CA LEU A 274 15.17 -0.94 9.28
C LEU A 274 15.89 -2.17 9.83
N PHE A 275 17.05 -2.51 9.29
CA PHE A 275 17.85 -3.64 9.77
C PHE A 275 18.21 -3.48 11.27
N GLU A 276 18.69 -2.32 11.69
CA GLU A 276 19.02 -2.06 13.08
C GLU A 276 17.78 -1.99 13.98
N VAL A 277 16.67 -1.44 13.50
CA VAL A 277 15.39 -1.43 14.22
C VAL A 277 14.91 -2.87 14.44
N PHE A 278 14.92 -3.71 13.42
CA PHE A 278 14.49 -5.10 13.54
C PHE A 278 15.38 -5.90 14.52
N LYS A 279 16.68 -5.67 14.47
CA LYS A 279 17.60 -6.24 15.48
C LYS A 279 17.26 -5.78 16.89
N TYR A 280 17.03 -4.48 17.07
CA TYR A 280 16.67 -3.91 18.38
C TYR A 280 15.35 -4.49 18.92
N LEU A 281 14.39 -4.76 18.04
CA LEU A 281 13.14 -5.44 18.36
C LEU A 281 13.31 -6.95 18.65
N GLY A 282 14.52 -7.47 18.55
CA GLY A 282 14.84 -8.87 18.84
C GLY A 282 14.54 -9.85 17.72
N ILE A 283 14.31 -9.36 16.50
CA ILE A 283 14.08 -10.20 15.33
C ILE A 283 15.41 -10.86 14.92
N LYS A 284 15.43 -12.18 14.91
CA LYS A 284 16.64 -12.97 14.61
C LYS A 284 16.77 -13.31 13.13
N ASP A 285 15.63 -13.52 12.46
CA ASP A 285 15.59 -13.86 11.04
C ASP A 285 15.28 -12.60 10.22
N ILE A 286 16.34 -11.89 9.85
CA ILE A 286 16.28 -10.71 8.98
C ILE A 286 16.93 -11.07 7.65
N ALA A 287 16.12 -11.36 6.65
CA ALA A 287 16.60 -11.61 5.30
C ALA A 287 16.80 -10.28 4.57
N TYR A 288 17.76 -10.23 3.68
CA TYR A 288 18.01 -9.06 2.83
C TYR A 288 18.40 -9.48 1.43
N ASN A 289 18.16 -8.58 0.47
CA ASN A 289 18.57 -8.83 -0.89
C ASN A 289 20.09 -8.95 -1.02
N GLN A 290 20.53 -10.01 -1.72
CA GLN A 290 21.96 -10.33 -1.85
C GLN A 290 22.44 -10.11 -3.29
N PRO A 291 23.64 -9.54 -3.48
CA PRO A 291 24.25 -9.44 -4.80
C PRO A 291 24.51 -10.84 -5.38
N ALA A 292 24.66 -10.92 -6.69
CA ALA A 292 24.89 -12.18 -7.41
C ALA A 292 26.10 -12.99 -6.89
N SER A 293 27.09 -12.31 -6.29
CA SER A 293 28.30 -12.93 -5.72
C SER A 293 28.06 -13.69 -4.41
N LEU A 294 26.93 -13.46 -3.73
CA LEU A 294 26.59 -14.11 -2.47
C LEU A 294 25.38 -15.02 -2.66
N PRO A 295 25.56 -16.36 -2.53
CA PRO A 295 24.43 -17.29 -2.67
C PRO A 295 23.52 -17.25 -1.44
N TYR A 296 22.23 -17.45 -1.65
CA TYR A 296 21.31 -17.74 -0.56
C TYR A 296 21.54 -19.17 -0.05
N PRO A 297 21.27 -19.46 1.24
CA PRO A 297 21.46 -20.79 1.81
C PRO A 297 20.71 -21.90 1.07
N THR A 298 19.58 -21.57 0.42
CA THR A 298 18.74 -22.52 -0.35
C THR A 298 19.09 -22.56 -1.83
N GLU A 299 20.06 -21.77 -2.26
CA GLU A 299 20.45 -21.70 -3.66
C GLU A 299 21.35 -22.90 -4.04
N ASN A 300 21.04 -23.49 -5.21
CA ASN A 300 21.86 -24.59 -5.71
C ASN A 300 23.31 -24.11 -6.01
N PRO A 301 24.32 -24.61 -5.32
CA PRO A 301 25.71 -24.21 -5.55
C PRO A 301 26.29 -24.72 -6.87
N TRP A 302 25.61 -25.66 -7.50
CA TRP A 302 26.03 -26.29 -8.75
C TRP A 302 25.32 -25.72 -9.98
N LYS A 303 25.52 -24.44 -10.24
CA LYS A 303 24.93 -23.76 -11.42
C LYS A 303 25.80 -23.95 -12.65
#